data_5447fb3b65180c5ad2a9b61856c01c82
#
_entry.id   5447fb3b65180c5ad2a9b61856c01c82
#
_cell.length_a   1.000
_cell.length_b   1.000
_cell.length_c   1.000
_cell.angle_alpha   90.00
_cell.angle_beta   90.00
_cell.angle_gamma   90.00
#
_symmetry.space_group_name_H-M   'P 1'
#
loop_
_entity.id
_entity.type
_entity.pdbx_description
1 polymer ?
#
loop_
_entity_poly.entity_id
_entity_poly.type
_entity_poly.pdbx_seq_one_letter_code
_entity_poly.pdbx_strand_id
1 'polypeptide(L)'
;MPLQPDGPVWGALLGACKIHKNVELAELAFNKVVELEPTNIGYYVLQSNIYSEAGDLEGVARVRVMMRERGLKKDPGYSYVEYKGENHLFVAGDKRHPQSKEIYGTLKRLENLAKQGGEGENSGVHSERLAIAFALLNMSSTKEILVIKNLRICGDCHRFVKAVSKFVDCRFIIRDATLFHHFDGGSCSCKDYW
;
A
#
# COMPACT_ATOMS: atom_id res chain seq x y z
N MET A 1 -12.97 -32.17 -6.29
CA MET A 1 -12.19 -32.41 -5.07
C MET A 1 -13.05 -33.15 -4.07
N PRO A 2 -12.55 -34.17 -3.35
CA PRO A 2 -13.30 -34.89 -2.33
C PRO A 2 -13.62 -34.05 -1.09
N LEU A 3 -12.89 -32.94 -0.86
CA LEU A 3 -13.14 -31.97 0.20
C LEU A 3 -13.68 -30.67 -0.42
N GLN A 4 -14.66 -30.05 0.21
CA GLN A 4 -15.15 -28.74 -0.20
C GLN A 4 -14.09 -27.68 0.15
N PRO A 5 -13.72 -26.79 -0.79
CA PRO A 5 -12.79 -25.71 -0.50
C PRO A 5 -13.36 -24.76 0.55
N ASP A 6 -12.54 -24.40 1.53
CA ASP A 6 -12.85 -23.43 2.57
C ASP A 6 -12.52 -21.98 2.17
N GLY A 7 -12.75 -21.02 3.08
CA GLY A 7 -12.47 -19.61 2.84
C GLY A 7 -11.03 -19.32 2.43
N PRO A 8 -10.01 -19.83 3.16
CA PRO A 8 -8.59 -19.68 2.79
C PRO A 8 -8.25 -20.17 1.38
N VAL A 9 -8.82 -21.29 0.93
CA VAL A 9 -8.58 -21.83 -0.42
C VAL A 9 -9.16 -20.89 -1.49
N TRP A 10 -10.39 -20.41 -1.31
CA TRP A 10 -11.00 -19.45 -2.23
C TRP A 10 -10.30 -18.10 -2.18
N GLY A 11 -9.84 -17.66 -0.99
CA GLY A 11 -9.04 -16.45 -0.82
C GLY A 11 -7.69 -16.52 -1.53
N ALA A 12 -7.02 -17.67 -1.48
CA ALA A 12 -5.77 -17.88 -2.23
C ALA A 12 -6.00 -17.83 -3.74
N LEU A 13 -7.09 -18.44 -4.24
CA LEU A 13 -7.48 -18.37 -5.65
C LEU A 13 -7.76 -16.91 -6.07
N LEU A 14 -8.49 -16.15 -5.25
CA LEU A 14 -8.75 -14.74 -5.50
C LEU A 14 -7.46 -13.92 -5.57
N GLY A 15 -6.49 -14.20 -4.69
CA GLY A 15 -5.15 -13.60 -4.71
C GLY A 15 -4.39 -13.92 -6.00
N ALA A 16 -4.42 -15.18 -6.45
CA ALA A 16 -3.80 -15.61 -7.71
C ALA A 16 -4.46 -14.91 -8.91
N CYS A 17 -5.79 -14.75 -8.91
CA CYS A 17 -6.51 -14.05 -9.96
C CYS A 17 -6.06 -12.59 -10.13
N LYS A 18 -5.72 -11.90 -9.03
CA LYS A 18 -5.14 -10.56 -9.10
C LYS A 18 -3.81 -10.56 -9.86
N ILE A 19 -2.91 -11.49 -9.52
CA ILE A 19 -1.58 -11.60 -10.15
C ILE A 19 -1.72 -11.88 -11.65
N HIS A 20 -2.63 -12.80 -12.00
CA HIS A 20 -2.86 -13.23 -13.39
C HIS A 20 -3.89 -12.39 -14.14
N LYS A 21 -4.43 -11.32 -13.53
CA LYS A 21 -5.43 -10.41 -14.12
C LYS A 21 -6.68 -11.13 -14.66
N ASN A 22 -7.07 -12.22 -14.03
CA ASN A 22 -8.26 -12.99 -14.43
C ASN A 22 -9.48 -12.53 -13.63
N VAL A 23 -10.24 -11.58 -14.20
CA VAL A 23 -11.41 -10.96 -13.55
C VAL A 23 -12.56 -11.95 -13.40
N GLU A 24 -12.85 -12.77 -14.40
CA GLU A 24 -13.98 -13.71 -14.37
C GLU A 24 -13.83 -14.75 -13.26
N LEU A 25 -12.65 -15.36 -13.16
CA LEU A 25 -12.36 -16.32 -12.10
C LEU A 25 -12.30 -15.65 -10.73
N ALA A 26 -11.86 -14.38 -10.66
CA ALA A 26 -11.88 -13.59 -9.44
C ALA A 26 -13.31 -13.37 -8.93
N GLU A 27 -14.27 -13.07 -9.80
CA GLU A 27 -15.68 -12.93 -9.42
C GLU A 27 -16.25 -14.21 -8.82
N LEU A 28 -15.95 -15.36 -9.44
CA LEU A 28 -16.37 -16.66 -8.93
C LEU A 28 -15.76 -16.92 -7.54
N ALA A 29 -14.45 -16.73 -7.39
CA ALA A 29 -13.75 -16.92 -6.12
C ALA A 29 -14.25 -15.95 -5.05
N PHE A 30 -14.48 -14.69 -5.40
CA PHE A 30 -15.01 -13.66 -4.51
C PHE A 30 -16.41 -14.02 -3.99
N ASN A 31 -17.33 -14.44 -4.87
CA ASN A 31 -18.66 -14.85 -4.46
C ASN A 31 -18.61 -16.01 -3.46
N LYS A 32 -17.75 -17.01 -3.72
CA LYS A 32 -17.57 -18.15 -2.81
C LYS A 32 -16.98 -17.75 -1.46
N VAL A 33 -15.94 -16.93 -1.45
CA VAL A 33 -15.31 -16.52 -0.19
C VAL A 33 -16.21 -15.63 0.65
N VAL A 34 -17.03 -14.78 0.03
CA VAL A 34 -17.99 -13.90 0.73
C VAL A 34 -19.20 -14.68 1.28
N GLU A 35 -19.57 -15.82 0.69
CA GLU A 35 -20.54 -16.75 1.26
C GLU A 35 -20.00 -17.40 2.55
N LEU A 36 -18.71 -17.76 2.57
CA LEU A 36 -18.06 -18.45 3.69
C LEU A 36 -17.58 -17.49 4.79
N GLU A 37 -17.05 -16.35 4.41
CA GLU A 37 -16.46 -15.36 5.32
C GLU A 37 -16.99 -13.94 5.01
N PRO A 38 -18.28 -13.66 5.25
CA PRO A 38 -18.94 -12.42 4.82
C PRO A 38 -18.41 -11.14 5.48
N THR A 39 -17.67 -11.27 6.59
CA THR A 39 -17.12 -10.13 7.36
C THR A 39 -15.64 -9.89 7.10
N ASN A 40 -14.99 -10.71 6.30
CA ASN A 40 -13.57 -10.57 6.01
C ASN A 40 -13.33 -9.44 4.98
N ILE A 41 -13.06 -8.26 5.47
CA ILE A 41 -12.87 -7.02 4.67
C ILE A 41 -11.76 -7.19 3.60
N GLY A 42 -10.75 -8.02 3.88
CA GLY A 42 -9.64 -8.26 2.96
C GLY A 42 -10.08 -8.72 1.58
N TYR A 43 -11.08 -9.59 1.50
CA TYR A 43 -11.58 -10.10 0.22
C TYR A 43 -12.31 -9.04 -0.61
N TYR A 44 -13.09 -8.17 0.04
CA TYR A 44 -13.76 -7.05 -0.64
C TYR A 44 -12.73 -6.05 -1.19
N VAL A 45 -11.71 -5.74 -0.40
CA VAL A 45 -10.63 -4.85 -0.84
C VAL A 45 -9.86 -5.46 -2.01
N LEU A 46 -9.57 -6.76 -1.95
CA LEU A 46 -8.87 -7.48 -3.01
C LEU A 46 -9.67 -7.47 -4.31
N GLN A 47 -10.97 -7.79 -4.25
CA GLN A 47 -11.85 -7.74 -5.43
C GLN A 47 -11.99 -6.32 -6.00
N SER A 48 -12.14 -5.31 -5.13
CA SER A 48 -12.17 -3.90 -5.55
C SER A 48 -10.89 -3.50 -6.29
N ASN A 49 -9.73 -3.99 -5.85
CA ASN A 49 -8.46 -3.73 -6.53
C ASN A 49 -8.38 -4.42 -7.89
N ILE A 50 -8.87 -5.65 -8.00
CA ILE A 50 -8.93 -6.39 -9.28
C ILE A 50 -9.77 -5.62 -10.30
N TYR A 51 -10.96 -5.18 -9.93
CA TYR A 51 -11.81 -4.36 -10.81
C TYR A 51 -11.15 -3.02 -11.17
N SER A 52 -10.52 -2.36 -10.20
CA SER A 52 -9.82 -1.10 -10.44
C SER A 52 -8.67 -1.26 -11.45
N GLU A 53 -7.88 -2.33 -11.33
CA GLU A 53 -6.78 -2.65 -12.27
C GLU A 53 -7.29 -3.05 -13.65
N ALA A 54 -8.49 -3.60 -13.75
CA ALA A 54 -9.17 -3.92 -14.99
C ALA A 54 -9.92 -2.72 -15.62
N GLY A 55 -10.01 -1.58 -14.92
CA GLY A 55 -10.77 -0.41 -15.38
C GLY A 55 -12.28 -0.52 -15.15
N ASP A 56 -12.77 -1.56 -14.47
CA ASP A 56 -14.19 -1.75 -14.16
C ASP A 56 -14.60 -0.91 -12.93
N LEU A 57 -14.90 0.36 -13.17
CA LEU A 57 -15.35 1.29 -12.13
C LEU A 57 -16.71 0.92 -11.55
N GLU A 58 -17.56 0.27 -12.32
CA GLU A 58 -18.86 -0.21 -11.87
C GLU A 58 -18.71 -1.37 -10.90
N GLY A 59 -17.84 -2.33 -11.18
CA GLY A 59 -17.46 -3.40 -10.27
C GLY A 59 -16.90 -2.87 -8.94
N VAL A 60 -16.01 -1.87 -9.01
CA VAL A 60 -15.52 -1.17 -7.80
C VAL A 60 -16.67 -0.60 -6.99
N ALA A 61 -17.63 0.07 -7.64
CA ALA A 61 -18.79 0.67 -6.96
C ALA A 61 -19.67 -0.40 -6.30
N ARG A 62 -19.96 -1.51 -7.00
CA ARG A 62 -20.73 -2.64 -6.46
C ARG A 62 -20.10 -3.20 -5.18
N VAL A 63 -18.81 -3.47 -5.17
CA VAL A 63 -18.11 -3.98 -3.98
C VAL A 63 -18.19 -2.98 -2.81
N ARG A 64 -18.05 -1.68 -3.06
CA ARG A 64 -18.17 -0.64 -2.03
C ARG A 64 -19.58 -0.55 -1.44
N VAL A 65 -20.60 -0.73 -2.27
CA VAL A 65 -22.00 -0.81 -1.81
C VAL A 65 -22.19 -2.02 -0.90
N MET A 66 -21.73 -3.22 -1.33
CA MET A 66 -21.79 -4.44 -0.52
C MET A 66 -21.10 -4.27 0.85
N MET A 67 -19.93 -3.65 0.89
CA MET A 67 -19.24 -3.36 2.16
C MET A 67 -20.09 -2.45 3.07
N ARG A 68 -20.68 -1.39 2.52
CA ARG A 68 -21.52 -0.44 3.28
C ARG A 68 -22.79 -1.10 3.83
N GLU A 69 -23.49 -1.89 3.01
CA GLU A 69 -24.69 -2.61 3.41
C GLU A 69 -24.43 -3.62 4.54
N ARG A 70 -23.22 -4.19 4.57
CA ARG A 70 -22.77 -5.13 5.62
C ARG A 70 -22.11 -4.42 6.81
N GLY A 71 -22.07 -3.09 6.83
CA GLY A 71 -21.44 -2.31 7.89
C GLY A 71 -19.92 -2.47 7.96
N LEU A 72 -19.29 -2.98 6.90
CA LEU A 72 -17.85 -3.20 6.84
C LEU A 72 -17.12 -1.88 6.57
N LYS A 73 -16.21 -1.51 7.46
CA LYS A 73 -15.35 -0.33 7.32
C LYS A 73 -13.90 -0.77 7.27
N LYS A 74 -13.21 -0.42 6.19
CA LYS A 74 -11.77 -0.59 6.11
C LYS A 74 -11.09 0.40 7.05
N ASP A 75 -10.20 -0.08 7.89
CA ASP A 75 -9.33 0.80 8.66
C ASP A 75 -8.48 1.65 7.70
N PRO A 76 -8.34 2.95 7.97
CA PRO A 76 -7.49 3.79 7.15
C PRO A 76 -6.05 3.27 7.19
N GLY A 77 -5.40 3.25 6.03
CA GLY A 77 -3.97 3.00 5.97
C GLY A 77 -3.22 4.16 6.63
N TYR A 78 -2.40 3.84 7.63
CA TYR A 78 -1.51 4.81 8.25
C TYR A 78 -0.07 4.30 8.23
N SER A 79 0.83 5.25 8.30
CA SER A 79 2.27 5.01 8.50
C SER A 79 2.77 5.93 9.59
N TYR A 80 3.73 5.47 10.37
CA TYR A 80 4.40 6.32 11.33
C TYR A 80 5.91 6.13 11.32
N VAL A 81 6.60 7.15 11.79
CA VAL A 81 8.03 7.18 11.99
C VAL A 81 8.31 7.80 13.36
N GLU A 82 9.26 7.23 14.08
CA GLU A 82 9.73 7.78 15.35
C GLU A 82 10.78 8.87 15.09
N TYR A 83 10.60 10.02 15.72
CA TYR A 83 11.59 11.10 15.74
C TYR A 83 11.65 11.74 17.11
N LYS A 84 12.82 11.79 17.71
CA LYS A 84 13.08 12.33 19.07
C LYS A 84 12.21 11.70 20.16
N GLY A 85 11.93 10.40 20.07
CA GLY A 85 11.11 9.65 21.02
C GLY A 85 9.59 9.83 20.85
N GLU A 86 9.15 10.55 19.81
CA GLU A 86 7.75 10.74 19.49
C GLU A 86 7.38 10.03 18.17
N ASN A 87 6.19 9.42 18.14
CA ASN A 87 5.65 8.81 16.94
C ASN A 87 4.86 9.81 16.12
N HIS A 88 5.34 10.11 14.92
CA HIS A 88 4.65 10.95 13.95
C HIS A 88 3.84 10.09 12.99
N LEU A 89 2.51 10.15 13.10
CA LEU A 89 1.56 9.34 12.36
C LEU A 89 1.00 10.11 11.17
N PHE A 90 0.93 9.44 10.03
CA PHE A 90 0.38 9.96 8.77
C PHE A 90 -0.68 9.03 8.21
N VAL A 91 -1.77 9.60 7.68
CA VAL A 91 -2.73 8.92 6.82
C VAL A 91 -2.65 9.49 5.41
N ALA A 92 -3.26 8.82 4.44
CA ALA A 92 -3.22 9.29 3.05
C ALA A 92 -3.81 10.71 2.94
N GLY A 93 -3.08 11.62 2.31
CA GLY A 93 -3.47 13.01 2.11
C GLY A 93 -3.51 13.87 3.39
N ASP A 94 -2.93 13.43 4.49
CA ASP A 94 -2.95 14.15 5.78
C ASP A 94 -2.26 15.51 5.69
N LYS A 95 -2.92 16.53 6.20
CA LYS A 95 -2.43 17.92 6.28
C LYS A 95 -2.43 18.47 7.71
N ARG A 96 -2.72 17.64 8.72
CA ARG A 96 -2.86 18.07 10.12
C ARG A 96 -1.53 18.25 10.83
N HIS A 97 -0.45 17.67 10.33
CA HIS A 97 0.88 17.80 10.95
C HIS A 97 1.33 19.25 10.94
N PRO A 98 1.94 19.77 12.03
CA PRO A 98 2.44 21.17 12.11
C PRO A 98 3.37 21.55 10.97
N GLN A 99 4.24 20.64 10.52
CA GLN A 99 5.17 20.83 9.40
C GLN A 99 4.56 20.39 8.05
N SER A 100 3.23 20.35 7.91
CA SER A 100 2.57 19.82 6.71
C SER A 100 3.08 20.45 5.41
N LYS A 101 3.26 21.78 5.41
CA LYS A 101 3.73 22.53 4.23
C LYS A 101 5.13 22.08 3.78
N GLU A 102 6.03 21.92 4.71
CA GLU A 102 7.42 21.50 4.48
C GLU A 102 7.48 20.03 4.05
N ILE A 103 6.67 19.16 4.67
CA ILE A 103 6.54 17.75 4.32
C ILE A 103 6.07 17.61 2.87
N TYR A 104 5.01 18.32 2.46
CA TYR A 104 4.53 18.29 1.09
C TYR A 104 5.53 18.89 0.10
N GLY A 105 6.27 19.93 0.51
CA GLY A 105 7.37 20.47 -0.29
C GLY A 105 8.50 19.45 -0.50
N THR A 106 8.85 18.69 0.54
CA THR A 106 9.83 17.60 0.43
C THR A 106 9.28 16.45 -0.41
N LEU A 107 8.02 16.04 -0.20
CA LEU A 107 7.38 15.01 -1.01
C LEU A 107 7.43 15.35 -2.50
N LYS A 108 7.10 16.58 -2.89
CA LYS A 108 7.18 17.02 -4.29
C LYS A 108 8.59 16.90 -4.89
N ARG A 109 9.62 17.19 -4.10
CA ARG A 109 11.03 16.97 -4.52
C ARG A 109 11.32 15.49 -4.73
N LEU A 110 10.87 14.62 -3.81
CA LEU A 110 11.04 13.17 -3.91
C LEU A 110 10.28 12.58 -5.12
N GLU A 111 9.10 13.09 -5.42
CA GLU A 111 8.32 12.69 -6.61
C GLU A 111 9.05 13.05 -7.91
N ASN A 112 9.70 14.21 -7.94
CA ASN A 112 10.52 14.59 -9.09
C ASN A 112 11.75 13.67 -9.24
N LEU A 113 12.41 13.27 -8.14
CA LEU A 113 13.50 12.29 -8.17
C LEU A 113 13.01 10.92 -8.63
N ALA A 114 11.86 10.47 -8.16
CA ALA A 114 11.27 9.19 -8.56
C ALA A 114 10.96 9.17 -10.08
N LYS A 115 10.45 10.25 -10.63
CA LYS A 115 10.24 10.39 -12.10
C LYS A 115 11.54 10.28 -12.88
N GLN A 116 12.63 10.88 -12.40
CA GLN A 116 13.98 10.71 -13.02
C GLN A 116 14.44 9.24 -12.94
N GLY A 117 14.01 8.51 -11.90
CA GLY A 117 14.27 7.08 -11.73
C GLY A 117 13.43 6.15 -12.60
N GLY A 118 12.55 6.70 -13.45
CA GLY A 118 11.70 5.94 -14.38
C GLY A 118 10.29 5.64 -13.86
N GLU A 119 9.89 6.23 -12.71
CA GLU A 119 8.52 6.07 -12.20
C GLU A 119 7.51 6.97 -12.92
N GLY A 120 6.37 6.40 -13.28
CA GLY A 120 5.27 7.12 -13.91
C GLY A 120 4.52 8.07 -12.97
N GLU A 121 3.39 8.62 -13.43
CA GLU A 121 2.54 9.49 -12.62
C GLU A 121 1.96 8.76 -11.40
N ASN A 122 1.95 9.45 -10.27
CA ASN A 122 1.55 8.91 -8.98
C ASN A 122 0.04 8.94 -8.78
N SER A 123 -0.53 7.84 -8.28
CA SER A 123 -1.94 7.69 -7.95
C SER A 123 -2.36 8.28 -6.58
N GLY A 124 -1.68 9.30 -6.08
CA GLY A 124 -2.06 10.00 -4.86
C GLY A 124 -1.01 10.04 -3.75
N VAL A 125 -1.32 10.81 -2.70
CA VAL A 125 -0.44 11.02 -1.54
C VAL A 125 -0.73 9.95 -0.49
N HIS A 126 0.06 8.88 -0.51
CA HIS A 126 -0.05 7.79 0.46
C HIS A 126 0.72 8.09 1.75
N SER A 127 0.32 7.45 2.85
CA SER A 127 0.87 7.67 4.18
C SER A 127 2.37 7.40 4.27
N GLU A 128 2.87 6.38 3.59
CA GLU A 128 4.30 6.02 3.53
C GLU A 128 5.15 7.15 2.96
N ARG A 129 4.66 7.79 1.91
CA ARG A 129 5.37 8.89 1.24
C ARG A 129 5.47 10.11 2.14
N LEU A 130 4.41 10.40 2.91
CA LEU A 130 4.42 11.49 3.91
C LEU A 130 5.39 11.19 5.06
N ALA A 131 5.38 9.95 5.58
CA ALA A 131 6.29 9.52 6.63
C ALA A 131 7.76 9.62 6.19
N ILE A 132 8.09 9.18 4.98
CA ILE A 132 9.44 9.30 4.40
C ILE A 132 9.83 10.76 4.20
N ALA A 133 8.91 11.60 3.67
CA ALA A 133 9.19 13.02 3.46
C ALA A 133 9.44 13.74 4.78
N PHE A 134 8.67 13.43 5.83
CA PHE A 134 8.90 13.96 7.19
C PHE A 134 10.25 13.50 7.74
N ALA A 135 10.58 12.22 7.62
CA ALA A 135 11.84 11.68 8.12
C ALA A 135 13.04 12.37 7.45
N LEU A 136 13.05 12.46 6.12
CA LEU A 136 14.11 13.14 5.39
C LEU A 136 14.21 14.63 5.67
N LEU A 137 13.11 15.30 5.99
CA LEU A 137 13.10 16.71 6.40
C LEU A 137 13.79 16.92 7.75
N ASN A 138 13.59 16.01 8.71
CA ASN A 138 13.99 16.18 10.10
C ASN A 138 15.23 15.37 10.50
N MET A 139 15.56 14.31 9.76
CA MET A 139 16.59 13.32 10.08
C MET A 139 17.72 13.33 9.03
N SER A 140 18.18 14.49 8.61
CA SER A 140 19.10 14.69 7.48
C SER A 140 20.47 14.01 7.62
N SER A 141 20.88 13.66 8.83
CA SER A 141 22.15 12.94 9.10
C SER A 141 21.99 11.44 9.31
N THR A 142 20.75 10.91 9.25
CA THR A 142 20.47 9.51 9.51
C THR A 142 20.72 8.68 8.27
N LYS A 143 21.46 7.58 8.41
CA LYS A 143 21.73 6.63 7.31
C LYS A 143 20.61 5.62 7.10
N GLU A 144 19.66 5.54 8.02
CA GLU A 144 18.57 4.58 7.99
C GLU A 144 17.30 5.20 8.56
N ILE A 145 16.19 5.01 7.85
CA ILE A 145 14.85 5.49 8.23
C ILE A 145 13.92 4.29 8.31
N LEU A 146 13.33 4.06 9.50
CA LEU A 146 12.30 3.05 9.71
C LEU A 146 10.91 3.69 9.63
N VAL A 147 10.08 3.18 8.74
CA VAL A 147 8.65 3.51 8.63
C VAL A 147 7.84 2.27 8.95
N ILE A 148 6.86 2.40 9.83
CA ILE A 148 5.94 1.30 10.16
C ILE A 148 4.56 1.60 9.59
N LYS A 149 3.97 0.60 8.92
CA LYS A 149 2.68 0.67 8.24
C LYS A 149 1.76 -0.44 8.71
N ASN A 150 0.49 -0.10 8.93
CA ASN A 150 -0.52 -1.08 9.36
C ASN A 150 -1.05 -2.00 8.25
N LEU A 151 -0.88 -1.63 6.98
CA LEU A 151 -1.29 -2.41 5.80
C LEU A 151 -0.08 -2.82 4.98
N ARG A 152 -0.25 -3.75 4.02
CA ARG A 152 0.80 -4.02 3.03
C ARG A 152 1.11 -2.76 2.22
N ILE A 153 2.38 -2.58 1.90
CA ILE A 153 2.79 -1.52 0.99
C ILE A 153 2.22 -1.78 -0.41
N CYS A 154 1.66 -0.77 -1.04
CA CYS A 154 1.15 -0.91 -2.41
C CYS A 154 2.29 -0.85 -3.44
N GLY A 155 2.04 -1.40 -4.64
CA GLY A 155 3.02 -1.40 -5.73
C GLY A 155 3.58 -0.02 -6.07
N ASP A 156 2.72 1.01 -6.06
CA ASP A 156 3.13 2.39 -6.35
C ASP A 156 4.09 2.95 -5.30
N CYS A 157 3.80 2.75 -4.01
CA CYS A 157 4.69 3.19 -2.95
C CYS A 157 5.99 2.39 -2.93
N HIS A 158 5.92 1.07 -3.20
CA HIS A 158 7.11 0.24 -3.28
C HIS A 158 8.06 0.72 -4.39
N ARG A 159 7.54 0.94 -5.62
CA ARG A 159 8.33 1.48 -6.73
C ARG A 159 8.88 2.88 -6.41
N PHE A 160 8.03 3.75 -5.86
CA PHE A 160 8.44 5.10 -5.45
C PHE A 160 9.65 5.07 -4.51
N VAL A 161 9.61 4.24 -3.46
CA VAL A 161 10.71 4.15 -2.49
C VAL A 161 11.97 3.59 -3.14
N LYS A 162 11.83 2.56 -4.01
CA LYS A 162 12.96 2.07 -4.81
C LYS A 162 13.60 3.17 -5.65
N ALA A 163 12.79 3.96 -6.35
CA ALA A 163 13.31 5.05 -7.18
C ALA A 163 14.00 6.12 -6.35
N VAL A 164 13.39 6.57 -5.25
CA VAL A 164 13.98 7.57 -4.35
C VAL A 164 15.28 7.09 -3.74
N SER A 165 15.38 5.81 -3.35
CA SER A 165 16.60 5.25 -2.75
C SER A 165 17.83 5.24 -3.66
N LYS A 166 17.68 5.51 -4.98
CA LYS A 166 18.80 5.72 -5.90
C LYS A 166 19.50 7.07 -5.72
N PHE A 167 18.76 8.07 -5.23
CA PHE A 167 19.20 9.47 -5.21
C PHE A 167 19.46 10.01 -3.79
N VAL A 168 19.05 9.26 -2.77
CA VAL A 168 19.19 9.65 -1.38
C VAL A 168 20.15 8.69 -0.68
N ASP A 169 21.23 9.22 -0.07
CA ASP A 169 22.20 8.43 0.69
C ASP A 169 21.61 8.02 2.06
N CYS A 170 20.53 7.25 2.00
CA CYS A 170 19.81 6.76 3.16
C CYS A 170 19.09 5.45 2.80
N ARG A 171 19.19 4.44 3.67
CA ARG A 171 18.43 3.21 3.57
C ARG A 171 17.03 3.43 4.14
N PHE A 172 16.00 3.01 3.40
CA PHE A 172 14.65 2.98 3.94
C PHE A 172 14.28 1.57 4.35
N ILE A 173 13.80 1.41 5.59
CA ILE A 173 13.18 0.19 6.07
C ILE A 173 11.70 0.46 6.22
N ILE A 174 10.87 -0.26 5.49
CA ILE A 174 9.41 -0.22 5.67
C ILE A 174 8.96 -1.56 6.23
N ARG A 175 8.51 -1.54 7.49
CA ARG A 175 7.79 -2.67 8.07
C ARG A 175 6.31 -2.50 7.74
N ASP A 176 5.82 -3.34 6.89
CA ASP A 176 4.39 -3.41 6.59
C ASP A 176 3.69 -4.53 7.38
N ALA A 177 2.43 -4.83 7.07
CA ALA A 177 1.66 -5.83 7.79
C ALA A 177 2.24 -7.26 7.71
N THR A 178 3.11 -7.53 6.73
CA THR A 178 3.60 -8.88 6.42
C THR A 178 5.12 -9.01 6.39
N LEU A 179 5.83 -7.97 5.94
CA LEU A 179 7.27 -8.04 5.63
C LEU A 179 8.02 -6.79 6.10
N PHE A 180 9.34 -6.94 6.21
CA PHE A 180 10.30 -5.85 6.25
C PHE A 180 10.91 -5.66 4.87
N HIS A 181 10.72 -4.49 4.29
CA HIS A 181 11.28 -4.09 3.02
C HIS A 181 12.48 -3.18 3.27
N HIS A 182 13.67 -3.64 2.87
CA HIS A 182 14.89 -2.83 2.94
C HIS A 182 15.20 -2.27 1.55
N PHE A 183 15.09 -0.96 1.41
CA PHE A 183 15.35 -0.24 0.16
C PHE A 183 16.71 0.44 0.23
N ASP A 184 17.55 0.16 -0.75
CA ASP A 184 18.89 0.72 -0.86
C ASP A 184 19.32 0.75 -2.33
N GLY A 185 19.89 1.87 -2.79
CA GLY A 185 20.46 2.00 -4.14
C GLY A 185 19.51 1.62 -5.29
N GLY A 186 18.20 1.76 -5.12
CA GLY A 186 17.19 1.41 -6.14
C GLY A 186 16.77 -0.06 -6.13
N SER A 187 17.12 -0.83 -5.12
CA SER A 187 16.71 -2.22 -4.95
C SER A 187 15.90 -2.41 -3.66
N CYS A 188 15.18 -3.51 -3.57
CA CYS A 188 14.48 -3.92 -2.35
C CYS A 188 14.83 -5.37 -2.01
N SER A 189 14.97 -5.66 -0.69
CA SER A 189 15.25 -7.01 -0.18
C SER A 189 14.23 -8.07 -0.60
N CYS A 190 12.95 -7.67 -0.83
CA CYS A 190 11.90 -8.58 -1.27
C CYS A 190 12.03 -9.03 -2.73
N LYS A 191 12.96 -8.46 -3.53
CA LYS A 191 13.16 -8.76 -4.96
C LYS A 191 11.87 -8.60 -5.79
N ASP A 192 11.01 -7.64 -5.38
CA ASP A 192 9.70 -7.35 -5.98
C ASP A 192 8.64 -8.48 -5.80
N TYR A 193 8.89 -9.39 -4.86
CA TYR A 193 7.93 -10.44 -4.43
C TYR A 193 7.44 -10.12 -3.02
N TRP A 194 6.20 -9.65 -2.88
CA TRP A 194 5.54 -9.37 -1.58
C TRP A 194 4.03 -9.46 -1.65
#